data_79d0cfb51e7ab351febb5ac7c439a16c
#
_entry.id   79d0cfb51e7ab351febb5ac7c439a16c
#
_cell.length_a   1.000
_cell.length_b   1.000
_cell.length_c   1.000
_cell.angle_alpha   90.00
_cell.angle_beta   90.00
_cell.angle_gamma   90.00
#
_symmetry.space_group_name_H-M   'P 1'
#
loop_
_entity.id
_entity.type
_entity.pdbx_description
1 polymer ?
#
loop_
_entity_poly.entity_id
_entity_poly.type
_entity_poly.pdbx_seq_one_letter_code
_entity_poly.pdbx_strand_id
1 'polypeptide(L)'
;MDVFLSVLSVAGIILGAVLLIMIISLLLSAILYESVFGKRFEIYDSAHLPDLKDYKGLVSDPVTFPSKRGYKYTGFYYHDESYDSFRGLIVFSHGIFDGHLSYLPEIAYFARRGYKIFAFDNSGSHLSGGKSLRGLPQSAEDLDAALSYVTKANTLPLYLFGHSWGGYAVSAVHCYHLYDIKAVFVQSGFDRTSEMVLEEGSAMMGRWIYILRAYIKLYERIKYGKAAGYTAHAG
;
A
#
# COMPACT_ATOMS: atom_id res chain seq x y z
N MET A 1 -39.92 44.07 0.61
CA MET A 1 -38.74 43.87 1.48
C MET A 1 -38.84 42.54 2.24
N ASP A 2 -39.96 42.20 2.82
CA ASP A 2 -40.16 40.99 3.64
C ASP A 2 -40.02 39.67 2.86
N VAL A 3 -40.57 39.60 1.63
CA VAL A 3 -40.46 38.40 0.78
C VAL A 3 -38.99 38.12 0.40
N PHE A 4 -38.22 39.16 0.09
CA PHE A 4 -36.82 39.04 -0.27
C PHE A 4 -35.99 38.54 0.92
N LEU A 5 -36.21 39.07 2.12
CA LEU A 5 -35.54 38.60 3.35
C LEU A 5 -35.92 37.17 3.69
N SER A 6 -37.18 36.78 3.51
CA SER A 6 -37.65 35.42 3.70
C SER A 6 -36.97 34.42 2.74
N VAL A 7 -36.84 34.79 1.45
CA VAL A 7 -36.14 33.96 0.45
C VAL A 7 -34.66 33.78 0.81
N LEU A 8 -34.00 34.88 1.22
CA LEU A 8 -32.58 34.78 1.67
C LEU A 8 -32.42 33.89 2.90
N SER A 9 -33.32 33.97 3.86
CA SER A 9 -33.30 33.13 5.07
C SER A 9 -33.50 31.66 4.72
N VAL A 10 -34.45 31.32 3.87
CA VAL A 10 -34.69 29.96 3.40
C VAL A 10 -33.44 29.41 2.62
N ALA A 11 -32.91 30.22 1.70
CA ALA A 11 -31.71 29.86 0.96
C ALA A 11 -30.48 29.60 1.92
N GLY A 12 -30.35 30.46 2.94
CA GLY A 12 -29.33 30.26 3.98
C GLY A 12 -29.47 28.95 4.77
N ILE A 13 -30.73 28.63 5.16
CA ILE A 13 -31.03 27.36 5.87
C ILE A 13 -30.72 26.16 4.96
N ILE A 14 -31.13 26.20 3.70
CA ILE A 14 -30.83 25.10 2.74
C ILE A 14 -29.34 24.94 2.56
N LEU A 15 -28.61 26.03 2.34
CA LEU A 15 -27.12 25.98 2.22
C LEU A 15 -26.48 25.42 3.47
N GLY A 16 -26.92 25.85 4.65
CA GLY A 16 -26.42 25.33 5.93
C GLY A 16 -26.68 23.82 6.09
N ALA A 17 -27.87 23.35 5.72
CA ALA A 17 -28.20 21.94 5.74
C ALA A 17 -27.33 21.12 4.77
N VAL A 18 -27.11 21.60 3.55
CA VAL A 18 -26.25 20.95 2.57
C VAL A 18 -24.82 20.86 3.08
N LEU A 19 -24.26 21.95 3.60
CA LEU A 19 -22.91 21.96 4.17
C LEU A 19 -22.78 20.98 5.35
N LEU A 20 -23.77 20.92 6.21
CA LEU A 20 -23.79 19.98 7.34
C LEU A 20 -23.79 18.52 6.84
N ILE A 21 -24.60 18.19 5.86
CA ILE A 21 -24.62 16.84 5.25
C ILE A 21 -23.26 16.50 4.64
N MET A 22 -22.62 17.44 3.94
CA MET A 22 -21.29 17.24 3.36
C MET A 22 -20.24 16.94 4.45
N ILE A 23 -20.25 17.73 5.54
CA ILE A 23 -19.32 17.51 6.67
C ILE A 23 -19.56 16.15 7.32
N ILE A 24 -20.81 15.80 7.60
CA ILE A 24 -21.15 14.50 8.18
C ILE A 24 -20.69 13.35 7.26
N SER A 25 -20.92 13.47 5.95
CA SER A 25 -20.50 12.45 4.97
C SER A 25 -18.97 12.29 4.92
N LEU A 26 -18.22 13.39 5.00
CA LEU A 26 -16.76 13.35 5.06
C LEU A 26 -16.26 12.71 6.36
N LEU A 27 -16.83 13.09 7.50
CA LEU A 27 -16.49 12.50 8.81
C LEU A 27 -16.81 11.01 8.84
N LEU A 28 -17.97 10.61 8.33
CA LEU A 28 -18.34 9.20 8.24
C LEU A 28 -17.37 8.42 7.36
N SER A 29 -16.99 8.98 6.20
CA SER A 29 -15.99 8.37 5.32
C SER A 29 -14.64 8.22 6.01
N ALA A 30 -14.20 9.22 6.77
CA ALA A 30 -12.96 9.17 7.54
C ALA A 30 -13.03 8.09 8.64
N ILE A 31 -14.14 8.01 9.39
CA ILE A 31 -14.34 7.00 10.46
C ILE A 31 -14.32 5.60 9.85
N LEU A 32 -15.04 5.35 8.76
CA LEU A 32 -15.06 4.05 8.09
C LEU A 32 -13.67 3.67 7.59
N TYR A 33 -12.97 4.59 6.96
CA TYR A 33 -11.61 4.38 6.46
C TYR A 33 -10.63 4.03 7.60
N GLU A 34 -10.64 4.82 8.67
CA GLU A 34 -9.75 4.60 9.82
C GLU A 34 -10.13 3.36 10.65
N SER A 35 -11.38 2.91 10.62
CA SER A 35 -11.77 1.66 11.28
C SER A 35 -11.06 0.44 10.68
N VAL A 36 -10.78 0.48 9.38
CA VAL A 36 -10.06 -0.58 8.65
C VAL A 36 -8.53 -0.38 8.73
N PHE A 37 -8.06 0.83 8.41
CA PHE A 37 -6.63 1.08 8.19
C PHE A 37 -5.95 1.81 9.36
N GLY A 38 -6.71 2.28 10.34
CA GLY A 38 -6.20 3.06 11.47
C GLY A 38 -5.48 2.24 12.53
N LYS A 39 -5.34 0.94 12.36
CA LYS A 39 -4.67 0.02 13.28
C LYS A 39 -3.45 -0.61 12.63
N ARG A 40 -2.52 -1.01 13.49
CA ARG A 40 -1.39 -1.84 13.12
C ARG A 40 -1.87 -3.27 12.87
N PHE A 41 -1.24 -3.95 11.92
CA PHE A 41 -1.44 -5.37 11.67
C PHE A 41 -0.24 -6.16 12.22
N GLU A 42 -0.54 -7.13 13.08
CA GLU A 42 0.44 -8.07 13.61
C GLU A 42 0.09 -9.46 13.10
N ILE A 43 1.10 -10.19 12.62
CA ILE A 43 0.95 -11.59 12.29
C ILE A 43 1.02 -12.36 13.62
N TYR A 44 -0.07 -12.99 14.00
CA TYR A 44 -0.13 -13.79 15.23
C TYR A 44 0.48 -15.17 15.02
N ASP A 45 1.04 -15.75 16.10
CA ASP A 45 1.64 -17.09 16.13
C ASP A 45 0.71 -18.23 15.69
N SER A 46 -0.59 -17.98 15.61
CA SER A 46 -1.60 -18.93 15.13
C SER A 46 -1.64 -19.08 13.59
N ALA A 47 -1.03 -18.16 12.85
CA ALA A 47 -0.86 -18.33 11.41
C ALA A 47 0.30 -19.32 11.18
N HIS A 48 0.06 -20.38 10.41
CA HIS A 48 1.11 -21.26 9.93
C HIS A 48 1.92 -20.53 8.86
N LEU A 49 2.78 -19.61 9.30
CA LEU A 49 3.70 -18.93 8.41
C LEU A 49 4.79 -19.92 7.95
N PRO A 50 5.20 -19.84 6.69
CA PRO A 50 6.36 -20.59 6.22
C PRO A 50 7.59 -20.25 7.06
N ASP A 51 8.37 -21.25 7.46
CA ASP A 51 9.64 -21.06 8.15
C ASP A 51 10.79 -21.09 7.12
N LEU A 52 11.74 -20.18 7.25
CA LEU A 52 12.94 -20.14 6.40
C LEU A 52 13.67 -21.49 6.37
N LYS A 53 13.63 -22.23 7.47
CA LYS A 53 14.23 -23.58 7.60
C LYS A 53 13.67 -24.62 6.64
N ASP A 54 12.45 -24.43 6.15
CA ASP A 54 11.79 -25.32 5.19
C ASP A 54 12.36 -25.12 3.77
N TYR A 55 13.12 -24.05 3.55
CA TYR A 55 13.69 -23.68 2.25
C TYR A 55 15.21 -23.86 2.24
N LYS A 56 15.67 -25.11 2.12
CA LYS A 56 17.10 -25.46 2.10
C LYS A 56 17.84 -24.60 1.07
N GLY A 57 18.96 -23.99 1.50
CA GLY A 57 19.81 -23.13 0.69
C GLY A 57 19.35 -21.67 0.63
N LEU A 58 18.14 -21.36 1.08
CA LEU A 58 17.68 -19.99 1.18
C LEU A 58 18.24 -19.32 2.43
N VAL A 59 18.98 -18.23 2.26
CA VAL A 59 19.52 -17.41 3.35
C VAL A 59 18.88 -16.02 3.32
N SER A 60 18.87 -15.36 4.47
CA SER A 60 18.30 -14.02 4.60
C SER A 60 19.15 -13.11 5.47
N ASP A 61 19.35 -11.87 5.02
CA ASP A 61 20.07 -10.82 5.72
C ASP A 61 19.10 -9.70 6.08
N PRO A 62 18.77 -9.50 7.37
CA PRO A 62 17.88 -8.46 7.81
C PRO A 62 18.55 -7.08 7.72
N VAL A 63 17.78 -6.07 7.30
CA VAL A 63 18.20 -4.69 7.26
C VAL A 63 17.09 -3.78 7.76
N THR A 64 17.47 -2.56 8.16
CA THR A 64 16.49 -1.50 8.46
C THR A 64 16.76 -0.28 7.60
N PHE A 65 15.68 0.36 7.16
CA PHE A 65 15.76 1.57 6.36
C PHE A 65 14.69 2.60 6.78
N PRO A 66 14.92 3.89 6.53
CA PRO A 66 14.00 4.94 6.97
C PRO A 66 12.79 5.02 6.05
N SER A 67 11.62 5.22 6.65
CA SER A 67 10.43 5.69 5.93
C SER A 67 10.50 7.20 5.69
N LYS A 68 9.72 7.71 4.75
CA LYS A 68 9.53 9.16 4.55
C LYS A 68 8.93 9.88 5.77
N ARG A 69 8.34 9.14 6.70
CA ARG A 69 7.66 9.65 7.91
C ARG A 69 8.46 9.46 9.20
N GLY A 70 9.74 9.07 9.10
CA GLY A 70 10.63 8.90 10.25
C GLY A 70 10.48 7.56 11.00
N TYR A 71 9.69 6.61 10.48
CA TYR A 71 9.67 5.25 11.03
C TYR A 71 10.86 4.45 10.50
N LYS A 72 11.25 3.40 11.21
CA LYS A 72 12.14 2.36 10.70
C LYS A 72 11.31 1.29 10.03
N TYR A 73 11.63 0.96 8.78
CA TYR A 73 11.14 -0.22 8.10
C TYR A 73 12.14 -1.35 8.25
N THR A 74 11.61 -2.57 8.27
CA THR A 74 12.40 -3.80 8.25
C THR A 74 12.28 -4.42 6.87
N GLY A 75 13.43 -4.78 6.30
CA GLY A 75 13.54 -5.50 5.06
C GLY A 75 14.55 -6.62 5.17
N PHE A 76 14.52 -7.53 4.22
CA PHE A 76 15.36 -8.70 4.17
C PHE A 76 15.88 -8.91 2.75
N TYR A 77 17.17 -9.10 2.62
CA TYR A 77 17.77 -9.63 1.40
C TYR A 77 17.75 -11.14 1.45
N TYR A 78 17.10 -11.77 0.48
CA TYR A 78 17.07 -13.21 0.32
C TYR A 78 17.86 -13.62 -0.92
N HIS A 79 18.59 -14.73 -0.84
CA HIS A 79 19.25 -15.36 -1.98
C HIS A 79 19.48 -16.85 -1.69
N ASP A 80 19.72 -17.62 -2.72
CA ASP A 80 20.16 -19.00 -2.59
C ASP A 80 21.69 -19.02 -2.45
N GLU A 81 22.22 -19.70 -1.41
CA GLU A 81 23.64 -19.74 -1.07
C GLU A 81 24.52 -20.40 -2.14
N SER A 82 23.90 -21.08 -3.12
CA SER A 82 24.62 -21.69 -4.24
C SER A 82 25.08 -20.69 -5.30
N TYR A 83 24.68 -19.42 -5.22
CA TYR A 83 25.02 -18.38 -6.19
C TYR A 83 25.98 -17.34 -5.62
N ASP A 84 27.13 -17.14 -6.27
CA ASP A 84 28.08 -16.07 -5.97
C ASP A 84 27.78 -14.78 -6.73
N SER A 85 26.92 -14.84 -7.75
CA SER A 85 26.47 -13.70 -8.55
C SER A 85 24.99 -13.82 -8.92
N PHE A 86 24.31 -12.68 -9.10
CA PHE A 86 22.88 -12.65 -9.28
C PHE A 86 22.46 -12.04 -10.61
N ARG A 87 21.40 -12.58 -11.21
CA ARG A 87 20.80 -12.12 -12.46
C ARG A 87 20.11 -10.77 -12.35
N GLY A 88 19.71 -10.39 -11.13
CA GLY A 88 19.03 -9.15 -10.83
C GLY A 88 18.55 -9.11 -9.39
N LEU A 89 18.04 -7.94 -8.99
CA LEU A 89 17.38 -7.72 -7.71
C LEU A 89 15.88 -7.58 -7.93
N ILE A 90 15.08 -8.41 -7.24
CA ILE A 90 13.61 -8.29 -7.21
C ILE A 90 13.22 -7.62 -5.89
N VAL A 91 12.58 -6.44 -5.97
CA VAL A 91 11.95 -5.81 -4.81
C VAL A 91 10.53 -6.36 -4.69
N PHE A 92 10.23 -6.94 -3.53
CA PHE A 92 8.99 -7.67 -3.26
C PHE A 92 8.09 -6.90 -2.31
N SER A 93 6.86 -6.59 -2.72
CA SER A 93 5.84 -5.88 -1.94
C SER A 93 4.66 -6.79 -1.63
N HIS A 94 4.39 -7.02 -0.34
CA HIS A 94 3.35 -7.94 0.15
C HIS A 94 1.94 -7.35 0.09
N GLY A 95 0.92 -8.23 0.25
CA GLY A 95 -0.49 -7.87 0.34
C GLY A 95 -0.87 -7.17 1.64
N ILE A 96 -2.06 -6.56 1.69
CA ILE A 96 -2.57 -5.97 2.92
C ILE A 96 -2.91 -7.05 3.95
N PHE A 97 -2.79 -6.72 5.23
CA PHE A 97 -2.97 -7.67 6.35
C PHE A 97 -2.05 -8.89 6.25
N ASP A 98 -0.80 -8.65 5.82
CA ASP A 98 0.19 -9.68 5.64
C ASP A 98 1.61 -9.14 5.95
N GLY A 99 2.63 -9.96 5.74
CA GLY A 99 4.03 -9.62 5.83
C GLY A 99 4.86 -10.44 4.82
N HIS A 100 6.13 -10.11 4.69
CA HIS A 100 7.02 -10.77 3.72
C HIS A 100 7.15 -12.28 3.93
N LEU A 101 6.99 -12.78 5.17
CA LEU A 101 7.15 -14.22 5.49
C LEU A 101 6.12 -15.11 4.79
N SER A 102 4.91 -14.62 4.56
CA SER A 102 3.87 -15.37 3.82
C SER A 102 4.28 -15.71 2.38
N TYR A 103 5.27 -14.99 1.85
CA TYR A 103 5.75 -15.12 0.47
C TYR A 103 7.09 -15.84 0.35
N LEU A 104 7.53 -16.54 1.40
CA LEU A 104 8.76 -17.37 1.32
C LEU A 104 8.74 -18.39 0.19
N PRO A 105 7.60 -19.02 -0.20
CA PRO A 105 7.55 -19.87 -1.38
C PRO A 105 7.97 -19.16 -2.68
N GLU A 106 7.42 -17.98 -2.95
CA GLU A 106 7.73 -17.17 -4.13
C GLU A 106 9.17 -16.63 -4.06
N ILE A 107 9.58 -16.16 -2.89
CA ILE A 107 10.96 -15.70 -2.64
C ILE A 107 11.96 -16.81 -2.95
N ALA A 108 11.73 -18.01 -2.41
CA ALA A 108 12.58 -19.19 -2.66
C ALA A 108 12.57 -19.61 -4.14
N TYR A 109 11.41 -19.49 -4.80
CA TYR A 109 11.28 -19.79 -6.23
C TYR A 109 12.22 -18.92 -7.08
N PHE A 110 12.28 -17.62 -6.81
CA PHE A 110 13.15 -16.69 -7.55
C PHE A 110 14.61 -16.82 -7.11
N ALA A 111 14.88 -17.02 -5.81
CA ALA A 111 16.23 -17.20 -5.30
C ALA A 111 16.92 -18.40 -5.96
N ARG A 112 16.23 -19.55 -6.05
CA ARG A 112 16.71 -20.76 -6.75
C ARG A 112 16.94 -20.59 -8.25
N ARG A 113 16.54 -19.44 -8.82
CA ARG A 113 16.78 -19.07 -10.23
C ARG A 113 17.87 -18.02 -10.39
N GLY A 114 18.62 -17.77 -9.30
CA GLY A 114 19.76 -16.86 -9.30
C GLY A 114 19.40 -15.39 -9.19
N TYR A 115 18.21 -15.06 -8.67
CA TYR A 115 17.87 -13.68 -8.31
C TYR A 115 18.16 -13.42 -6.84
N LYS A 116 18.58 -12.20 -6.52
CA LYS A 116 18.54 -11.65 -5.17
C LYS A 116 17.18 -11.00 -4.96
N ILE A 117 16.57 -11.20 -3.79
CA ILE A 117 15.25 -10.64 -3.48
C ILE A 117 15.40 -9.68 -2.32
N PHE A 118 14.79 -8.51 -2.41
CA PHE A 118 14.58 -7.61 -1.30
C PHE A 118 13.09 -7.57 -0.95
N ALA A 119 12.72 -8.24 0.13
CA ALA A 119 11.37 -8.22 0.66
C ALA A 119 11.32 -7.33 1.91
N PHE A 120 10.25 -6.58 2.10
CA PHE A 120 10.10 -5.67 3.24
C PHE A 120 8.66 -5.69 3.76
N ASP A 121 8.49 -5.31 5.03
CA ASP A 121 7.17 -5.13 5.62
C ASP A 121 6.73 -3.67 5.45
N ASN A 122 5.49 -3.48 5.02
CA ASN A 122 4.89 -2.16 4.86
C ASN A 122 4.69 -1.45 6.21
N SER A 123 4.45 -0.14 6.19
CA SER A 123 4.13 0.67 7.37
C SER A 123 3.02 0.04 8.20
N GLY A 124 3.26 -0.09 9.50
CA GLY A 124 2.28 -0.66 10.43
C GLY A 124 1.99 -2.15 10.24
N SER A 125 2.84 -2.86 9.48
CA SER A 125 2.77 -4.32 9.31
C SER A 125 3.97 -4.99 9.98
N HIS A 126 3.69 -6.10 10.61
CA HIS A 126 4.67 -7.08 11.15
C HIS A 126 5.88 -6.43 11.83
N LEU A 127 7.09 -6.54 11.25
CA LEU A 127 8.35 -6.05 11.85
C LEU A 127 8.63 -4.56 11.55
N SER A 128 7.94 -3.95 10.61
CA SER A 128 8.13 -2.53 10.29
C SER A 128 7.46 -1.60 11.30
N GLY A 129 8.04 -0.43 11.50
CA GLY A 129 7.47 0.63 12.32
C GLY A 129 6.20 1.23 11.73
N GLY A 130 5.56 2.09 12.50
CA GLY A 130 4.28 2.73 12.15
C GLY A 130 3.17 2.32 13.10
N LYS A 131 2.26 3.27 13.40
CA LYS A 131 1.15 3.05 14.34
C LYS A 131 -0.06 2.39 13.69
N SER A 132 -0.11 2.35 12.37
CA SER A 132 -1.23 1.79 11.59
C SER A 132 -0.80 1.52 10.16
N LEU A 133 -1.62 0.77 9.41
CA LEU A 133 -1.49 0.56 7.95
C LEU A 133 -1.71 1.86 7.16
N ARG A 134 -2.39 2.83 7.74
CA ARG A 134 -2.73 4.15 7.22
C ARG A 134 -3.72 4.15 6.06
N GLY A 135 -3.72 3.18 5.17
CA GLY A 135 -4.60 3.04 4.02
C GLY A 135 -3.89 2.59 2.75
N LEU A 136 -4.67 2.35 1.71
CA LEU A 136 -4.16 1.72 0.49
C LEU A 136 -3.07 2.52 -0.25
N PRO A 137 -3.11 3.88 -0.36
CA PRO A 137 -2.02 4.63 -0.99
C PRO A 137 -0.67 4.51 -0.26
N GLN A 138 -0.66 4.05 1.00
CA GLN A 138 0.57 3.93 1.79
C GLN A 138 1.57 2.94 1.20
N SER A 139 1.11 1.83 0.59
CA SER A 139 2.01 0.83 -0.01
C SER A 139 2.89 1.42 -1.12
N ALA A 140 2.37 2.39 -1.86
CA ALA A 140 3.13 3.09 -2.88
C ALA A 140 4.24 3.99 -2.26
N GLU A 141 3.94 4.68 -1.14
CA GLU A 141 4.96 5.44 -0.39
C GLU A 141 6.02 4.51 0.22
N ASP A 142 5.62 3.33 0.70
CA ASP A 142 6.50 2.33 1.31
C ASP A 142 7.42 1.70 0.26
N LEU A 143 6.88 1.35 -0.91
CA LEU A 143 7.68 0.87 -2.04
C LEU A 143 8.70 1.91 -2.50
N ASP A 144 8.32 3.18 -2.58
CA ASP A 144 9.25 4.26 -2.96
C ASP A 144 10.38 4.41 -1.93
N ALA A 145 10.10 4.25 -0.63
CA ALA A 145 11.13 4.24 0.41
C ALA A 145 12.07 3.03 0.25
N ALA A 146 11.52 1.84 -0.05
CA ALA A 146 12.31 0.63 -0.31
C ALA A 146 13.19 0.78 -1.55
N LEU A 147 12.64 1.28 -2.66
CA LEU A 147 13.40 1.55 -3.88
C LEU A 147 14.50 2.59 -3.67
N SER A 148 14.19 3.68 -2.97
CA SER A 148 15.19 4.70 -2.59
C SER A 148 16.32 4.12 -1.75
N TYR A 149 16.05 3.09 -0.94
CA TYR A 149 17.05 2.41 -0.13
C TYR A 149 17.92 1.49 -0.99
N VAL A 150 17.31 0.57 -1.73
CA VAL A 150 18.06 -0.46 -2.45
C VAL A 150 18.89 0.11 -3.60
N THR A 151 18.41 1.14 -4.28
CA THR A 151 19.10 1.73 -5.44
C THR A 151 20.36 2.51 -5.09
N LYS A 152 20.60 2.84 -3.81
CA LYS A 152 21.83 3.53 -3.38
C LYS A 152 23.10 2.70 -3.60
N ALA A 153 23.00 1.38 -3.48
CA ALA A 153 24.14 0.47 -3.59
C ALA A 153 23.92 -0.66 -4.59
N ASN A 154 22.74 -0.79 -5.16
CA ASN A 154 22.42 -1.85 -6.12
C ASN A 154 22.94 -1.51 -7.52
N THR A 155 23.71 -2.44 -8.09
CA THR A 155 24.20 -2.39 -9.48
C THR A 155 23.54 -3.44 -10.37
N LEU A 156 22.68 -4.28 -9.81
CA LEU A 156 21.97 -5.34 -10.55
C LEU A 156 20.77 -4.77 -11.28
N PRO A 157 20.34 -5.39 -12.39
CA PRO A 157 19.04 -5.10 -13.00
C PRO A 157 17.91 -5.20 -11.98
N LEU A 158 17.02 -4.19 -11.94
CA LEU A 158 15.97 -4.05 -10.95
C LEU A 158 14.64 -4.55 -11.50
N TYR A 159 14.00 -5.40 -10.73
CA TYR A 159 12.67 -5.96 -11.01
C TYR A 159 11.76 -5.73 -9.80
N LEU A 160 10.45 -5.69 -10.05
CA LEU A 160 9.45 -5.58 -8.99
C LEU A 160 8.52 -6.78 -9.01
N PHE A 161 8.10 -7.21 -7.83
CA PHE A 161 7.02 -8.17 -7.64
C PHE A 161 6.05 -7.64 -6.58
N GLY A 162 4.74 -7.70 -6.84
CA GLY A 162 3.75 -7.28 -5.87
C GLY A 162 2.49 -8.11 -5.94
N HIS A 163 1.93 -8.43 -4.78
CA HIS A 163 0.66 -9.12 -4.64
C HIS A 163 -0.39 -8.20 -4.02
N SER A 164 -1.62 -8.18 -4.57
CA SER A 164 -2.75 -7.43 -4.04
C SER A 164 -2.41 -5.96 -3.77
N TRP A 165 -2.31 -5.53 -2.53
CA TRP A 165 -1.88 -4.19 -2.12
C TRP A 165 -0.48 -3.83 -2.63
N GLY A 166 0.47 -4.77 -2.52
CA GLY A 166 1.78 -4.64 -3.15
C GLY A 166 1.70 -4.63 -4.67
N GLY A 167 0.76 -5.37 -5.26
CA GLY A 167 0.47 -5.37 -6.69
C GLY A 167 0.06 -3.99 -7.20
N TYR A 168 -0.80 -3.28 -6.47
CA TYR A 168 -1.09 -1.87 -6.75
C TYR A 168 0.18 -1.01 -6.68
N ALA A 169 0.98 -1.14 -5.60
CA ALA A 169 2.17 -0.33 -5.41
C ALA A 169 3.17 -0.47 -6.56
N VAL A 170 3.47 -1.71 -6.98
CA VAL A 170 4.42 -1.96 -8.08
C VAL A 170 3.85 -1.55 -9.44
N SER A 171 2.53 -1.65 -9.64
CA SER A 171 1.88 -1.16 -10.86
C SER A 171 1.90 0.36 -10.95
N ALA A 172 1.72 1.05 -9.82
CA ALA A 172 1.73 2.51 -9.76
C ALA A 172 3.14 3.13 -9.79
N VAL A 173 4.20 2.33 -9.85
CA VAL A 173 5.59 2.81 -9.80
C VAL A 173 5.94 3.78 -10.93
N HIS A 174 5.30 3.66 -12.10
CA HIS A 174 5.48 4.59 -13.21
C HIS A 174 5.13 6.05 -12.84
N CYS A 175 4.29 6.26 -11.82
CA CYS A 175 3.98 7.59 -11.31
C CYS A 175 5.18 8.28 -10.64
N TYR A 176 6.23 7.52 -10.31
CA TYR A 176 7.44 8.08 -9.69
C TYR A 176 8.50 8.52 -10.70
N HIS A 177 8.60 7.88 -11.87
CA HIS A 177 9.58 8.13 -12.95
C HIS A 177 11.07 8.21 -12.50
N LEU A 178 11.41 7.56 -11.38
CA LEU A 178 12.70 7.76 -10.71
C LEU A 178 13.64 6.56 -10.82
N TYR A 179 13.15 5.40 -11.28
CA TYR A 179 13.90 4.15 -11.19
C TYR A 179 13.98 3.43 -12.52
N ASP A 180 15.16 2.87 -12.85
CA ASP A 180 15.37 2.03 -14.04
C ASP A 180 14.90 0.59 -13.75
N ILE A 181 13.58 0.35 -13.88
CA ILE A 181 12.94 -0.93 -13.64
C ILE A 181 12.84 -1.71 -14.93
N LYS A 182 13.36 -2.94 -14.96
CA LYS A 182 13.38 -3.78 -16.16
C LYS A 182 12.08 -4.52 -16.41
N ALA A 183 11.40 -4.97 -15.34
CA ALA A 183 10.06 -5.57 -15.42
C ALA A 183 9.33 -5.47 -14.10
N VAL A 184 7.99 -5.52 -14.17
CA VAL A 184 7.07 -5.53 -13.04
C VAL A 184 6.18 -6.76 -13.14
N PHE A 185 6.13 -7.54 -12.05
CA PHE A 185 5.26 -8.70 -11.91
C PHE A 185 4.14 -8.34 -10.93
N VAL A 186 2.91 -8.45 -11.41
CA VAL A 186 1.71 -8.12 -10.63
C VAL A 186 0.86 -9.36 -10.46
N GLN A 187 0.57 -9.69 -9.21
CA GLN A 187 -0.36 -10.75 -8.86
C GLN A 187 -1.56 -10.13 -8.15
N SER A 188 -2.76 -10.27 -8.72
CA SER A 188 -4.03 -9.81 -8.12
C SER A 188 -4.01 -8.33 -7.67
N GLY A 189 -3.30 -7.47 -8.39
CA GLY A 189 -3.26 -6.03 -8.14
C GLY A 189 -4.57 -5.34 -8.54
N PHE A 190 -4.78 -4.12 -8.04
CA PHE A 190 -5.91 -3.26 -8.42
C PHE A 190 -5.40 -1.91 -8.98
N ASP A 191 -6.28 -1.18 -9.67
CA ASP A 191 -5.90 0.08 -10.32
C ASP A 191 -5.88 1.27 -9.36
N ARG A 192 -6.95 1.46 -8.58
CA ARG A 192 -7.17 2.65 -7.76
C ARG A 192 -7.59 2.30 -6.35
N THR A 193 -6.96 2.94 -5.39
CA THR A 193 -7.22 2.72 -3.96
C THR A 193 -8.65 3.04 -3.57
N SER A 194 -9.19 4.18 -4.00
CA SER A 194 -10.56 4.58 -3.67
C SER A 194 -11.63 3.66 -4.27
N GLU A 195 -11.39 3.09 -5.45
CA GLU A 195 -12.32 2.12 -6.04
C GLU A 195 -12.28 0.78 -5.28
N MET A 196 -11.08 0.32 -4.91
CA MET A 196 -10.92 -0.88 -4.08
C MET A 196 -11.63 -0.76 -2.73
N VAL A 197 -11.50 0.40 -2.05
CA VAL A 197 -12.23 0.68 -0.80
C VAL A 197 -13.75 0.58 -1.00
N LEU A 198 -14.25 1.08 -2.13
CA LEU A 198 -15.69 1.04 -2.45
C LEU A 198 -16.17 -0.38 -2.77
N GLU A 199 -15.39 -1.16 -3.50
CA GLU A 199 -15.71 -2.55 -3.84
C GLU A 199 -15.79 -3.41 -2.58
N GLU A 200 -14.74 -3.40 -1.76
CA GLU A 200 -14.72 -4.14 -0.49
C GLU A 200 -15.80 -3.65 0.48
N GLY A 201 -15.98 -2.34 0.61
CA GLY A 201 -17.04 -1.76 1.41
C GLY A 201 -18.43 -2.14 0.91
N SER A 202 -18.62 -2.28 -0.40
CA SER A 202 -19.92 -2.68 -0.96
C SER A 202 -20.27 -4.14 -0.66
N ALA A 203 -19.26 -5.01 -0.57
CA ALA A 203 -19.45 -6.39 -0.15
C ALA A 203 -19.92 -6.50 1.32
N MET A 204 -19.46 -5.59 2.19
CA MET A 204 -19.79 -5.57 3.62
C MET A 204 -21.07 -4.80 3.94
N MET A 205 -21.29 -3.63 3.30
CA MET A 205 -22.33 -2.65 3.65
C MET A 205 -23.39 -2.48 2.55
N GLY A 206 -23.24 -3.18 1.42
CA GLY A 206 -24.10 -3.01 0.26
C GLY A 206 -23.76 -1.75 -0.56
N ARG A 207 -24.47 -1.58 -1.69
CA ARG A 207 -24.18 -0.54 -2.68
C ARG A 207 -24.34 0.91 -2.19
N TRP A 208 -24.91 1.11 -1.00
CA TRP A 208 -25.08 2.44 -0.40
C TRP A 208 -23.75 3.16 -0.14
N ILE A 209 -22.66 2.43 0.03
CA ILE A 209 -21.32 3.02 0.22
C ILE A 209 -20.88 3.90 -0.97
N TYR A 210 -21.40 3.64 -2.18
CA TYR A 210 -21.07 4.44 -3.36
C TYR A 210 -21.55 5.92 -3.26
N ILE A 211 -22.49 6.22 -2.38
CA ILE A 211 -22.88 7.60 -2.03
C ILE A 211 -21.69 8.35 -1.44
N LEU A 212 -20.80 7.65 -0.72
CA LEU A 212 -19.61 8.21 -0.09
C LEU A 212 -18.40 8.32 -1.03
N ARG A 213 -18.51 7.89 -2.29
CA ARG A 213 -17.40 7.84 -3.26
C ARG A 213 -16.58 9.13 -3.33
N ALA A 214 -17.26 10.27 -3.47
CA ALA A 214 -16.61 11.58 -3.56
C ALA A 214 -15.86 11.93 -2.25
N TYR A 215 -16.45 11.58 -1.11
CA TYR A 215 -15.90 11.87 0.21
C TYR A 215 -14.71 10.96 0.55
N ILE A 216 -14.75 9.68 0.16
CA ILE A 216 -13.61 8.75 0.31
C ILE A 216 -12.42 9.25 -0.53
N LYS A 217 -12.66 9.63 -1.80
CA LYS A 217 -11.63 10.21 -2.67
C LYS A 217 -11.05 11.51 -2.09
N LEU A 218 -11.91 12.37 -1.57
CA LEU A 218 -11.49 13.62 -0.92
C LEU A 218 -10.67 13.33 0.33
N TYR A 219 -11.09 12.38 1.15
CA TYR A 219 -10.36 11.98 2.35
C TYR A 219 -8.98 11.43 2.03
N GLU A 220 -8.86 10.49 1.06
CA GLU A 220 -7.56 10.00 0.60
C GLU A 220 -6.67 11.15 0.08
N ARG A 221 -7.26 12.10 -0.68
CA ARG A 221 -6.52 13.25 -1.18
C ARG A 221 -5.99 14.17 -0.08
N ILE A 222 -6.76 14.38 0.96
CA ILE A 222 -6.33 15.15 2.15
C ILE A 222 -5.20 14.41 2.87
N LYS A 223 -5.30 13.09 3.01
CA LYS A 223 -4.37 12.27 3.77
C LYS A 223 -3.05 12.01 3.04
N TYR A 224 -3.08 11.82 1.72
CA TYR A 224 -1.95 11.37 0.89
C TYR A 224 -1.52 12.34 -0.20
N GLY A 225 -2.26 13.43 -0.42
CA GLY A 225 -1.94 14.40 -1.46
C GLY A 225 -1.92 13.74 -2.86
N LYS A 226 -0.77 13.85 -3.55
CA LYS A 226 -0.62 13.29 -4.90
C LYS A 226 -0.72 11.77 -4.95
N ALA A 227 -0.25 11.07 -3.91
CA ALA A 227 -0.25 9.61 -3.88
C ALA A 227 -1.65 8.98 -3.94
N ALA A 228 -2.69 9.69 -3.46
CA ALA A 228 -4.08 9.28 -3.62
C ALA A 228 -4.55 9.22 -5.09
N GLY A 229 -3.82 9.85 -6.00
CA GLY A 229 -4.12 9.85 -7.43
C GLY A 229 -3.29 8.87 -8.25
N TYR A 230 -2.42 8.09 -7.62
CA TYR A 230 -1.64 7.08 -8.33
C TYR A 230 -2.53 5.94 -8.82
N THR A 231 -2.26 5.46 -10.02
CA THR A 231 -3.02 4.39 -10.68
C THR A 231 -2.08 3.36 -11.28
N ALA A 232 -2.58 2.17 -11.54
CA ALA A 232 -1.84 1.12 -12.25
C ALA A 232 -1.74 1.38 -13.76
N HIS A 233 -2.52 2.32 -14.31
CA HIS A 233 -2.45 2.70 -15.71
C HIS A 233 -1.48 3.86 -15.92
N ALA A 234 -0.56 3.70 -16.88
CA ALA A 234 0.15 4.83 -17.45
C ALA A 234 -0.87 5.75 -18.13
N GLY A 235 -0.91 7.03 -17.73
CA GLY A 235 -1.76 8.02 -18.37
C GLY A 235 -1.33 8.29 -19.82
#